data_7fc872d405c5677b5dce6ee3a29e306b
#
_entry.id   7fc872d405c5677b5dce6ee3a29e306b
#
_cell.length_a   1.000
_cell.length_b   1.000
_cell.length_c   1.000
_cell.angle_alpha   90.00
_cell.angle_beta   90.00
_cell.angle_gamma   90.00
#
_symmetry.space_group_name_H-M   'P 1'
#
loop_
_entity.id
_entity.type
_entity.pdbx_description
1 polymer ?
#
loop_
_entity_poly.entity_id
_entity_poly.type
_entity_poly.pdbx_seq_one_letter_code
_entity_poly.pdbx_strand_id
1 'polypeptide(L)'
;XAKGDSYHPTNTCTGTKFYPATQANSNRISDRIGIFNDAISNGIKGYANDIKDTGFIQGAKTSAKDISYGVRANSSGTNKWKAQGPSQCITYDSSHDNATLYDKILGSTGLASYGVRNSDAIRMNKLAGAIIYTSQGISFSLAGEEMARSKGGETNSYKSNSESNMIKWQNIVDNADLVSYYNGMMQIKSAFSPLTAMDTSYANNFVFTNRISATTNQISFTVSNDVEGEWNKMAVIYNNANAPADVTLADTSVTDWVIIXXXXXXXXXXXXXXXAGLDSLGEVTGSTFTVPAYSAIVAVDKESYESTGIHSSNGKVKVNYVYEGTGEKLE
;
A
#
# COMPACT_ATOMS: atom_id res chain seq x y z
N UNK A 1 17.57 -6.65 5.63
CA UNK A 1 17.65 -7.24 6.09
C UNK A 1 18.05 -7.66 7.09
N ALA A 2 17.58 -7.41 7.76
CA ALA A 2 17.91 -7.90 9.08
C ALA A 2 17.45 -9.34 9.26
N LYS A 3 17.71 -10.13 8.28
CA LYS A 3 17.52 -11.56 8.47
C LYS A 3 18.57 -12.00 9.46
N GLY A 4 18.12 -12.40 10.62
CA GLY A 4 19.04 -12.92 11.60
C GLY A 4 19.76 -14.15 11.07
N ASP A 5 20.99 -14.27 11.47
CA ASP A 5 21.78 -15.44 11.13
C ASP A 5 21.15 -16.67 11.82
N SER A 6 20.71 -17.62 11.04
CA SER A 6 20.08 -18.82 11.58
C SER A 6 21.08 -19.67 12.37
N TYR A 7 22.36 -19.47 12.14
CA TYR A 7 23.40 -20.20 12.88
C TYR A 7 23.59 -19.67 14.29
N HIS A 8 23.17 -18.46 14.54
CA HIS A 8 23.34 -17.83 15.85
C HIS A 8 22.02 -17.23 16.29
N PRO A 9 21.02 -18.08 16.57
CA PRO A 9 19.72 -17.56 16.99
C PRO A 9 19.80 -16.75 18.29
N THR A 10 20.76 -17.07 19.13
CA THR A 10 21.11 -16.24 20.26
C THR A 10 22.62 -16.22 20.35
N ASN A 11 23.17 -15.08 20.64
CA ASN A 11 24.61 -14.94 20.86
C ASN A 11 24.81 -14.27 22.22
N THR A 12 25.81 -14.74 22.93
CA THR A 12 26.14 -14.19 24.25
C THR A 12 27.51 -13.58 24.17
N CYS A 13 27.57 -12.30 24.42
CA CYS A 13 28.85 -11.58 24.50
C CYS A 13 28.83 -10.76 25.78
N THR A 14 29.78 -11.03 26.64
CA THR A 14 29.89 -10.37 27.93
C THR A 14 28.59 -10.44 28.74
N GLY A 15 27.91 -11.59 28.65
CA GLY A 15 26.68 -11.81 29.42
C GLY A 15 25.41 -11.29 28.78
N THR A 16 25.53 -10.66 27.62
CA THR A 16 24.36 -10.09 26.94
C THR A 16 23.89 -11.03 25.82
N LYS A 17 22.61 -11.27 25.75
CA LYS A 17 22.04 -12.09 24.70
C LYS A 17 21.68 -11.20 23.52
N PHE A 18 22.03 -11.65 22.34
CA PHE A 18 21.68 -11.00 21.08
C PHE A 18 20.72 -11.90 20.32
N TYR A 19 19.67 -11.32 19.78
CA TYR A 19 18.66 -12.06 19.01
C TYR A 19 18.66 -11.58 17.57
N PRO A 20 18.55 -12.51 16.61
CA PRO A 20 18.37 -12.10 15.22
C PRO A 20 17.11 -11.24 15.06
N ALA A 21 17.15 -10.29 14.13
CA ALA A 21 16.01 -9.41 13.85
C ALA A 21 15.01 -10.15 12.96
N THR A 22 14.27 -11.07 13.56
CA THR A 22 13.28 -11.90 12.89
C THR A 22 11.92 -11.70 13.53
N GLN A 23 10.88 -12.09 12.78
CA GLN A 23 9.52 -12.00 13.29
C GLN A 23 9.34 -12.76 14.60
N ALA A 24 10.00 -13.91 14.72
CA ALA A 24 9.90 -14.74 15.92
C ALA A 24 10.50 -14.04 17.14
N ASN A 25 11.40 -13.10 16.96
CA ASN A 25 12.08 -12.41 18.02
C ASN A 25 11.59 -10.97 18.21
N SER A 26 10.45 -10.63 17.62
CA SER A 26 9.98 -9.24 17.64
C SER A 26 9.86 -8.68 19.07
N ASN A 27 9.46 -9.52 20.02
CA ASN A 27 9.30 -9.08 21.42
C ASN A 27 10.60 -9.11 22.20
N ARG A 28 11.72 -9.52 21.60
CA ARG A 28 13.01 -9.68 22.27
C ARG A 28 14.04 -8.67 21.81
N ILE A 29 13.75 -7.91 20.76
CA ILE A 29 14.67 -6.93 20.22
C ILE A 29 14.03 -5.56 20.31
N SER A 30 14.82 -4.52 20.09
CA SER A 30 14.34 -3.14 20.17
C SER A 30 13.23 -2.90 19.14
N ASP A 31 12.20 -2.15 19.55
CA ASP A 31 11.15 -1.73 18.64
C ASP A 31 11.64 -0.72 17.59
N ARG A 32 12.91 -0.32 17.70
CA ARG A 32 13.53 0.57 16.72
C ARG A 32 14.23 -0.21 15.61
N ILE A 33 14.14 -1.53 15.63
CA ILE A 33 14.71 -2.39 14.58
C ILE A 33 13.56 -2.90 13.72
N GLY A 34 13.54 -2.46 12.46
CA GLY A 34 12.47 -2.85 11.54
C GLY A 34 12.58 -4.29 11.08
N ILE A 35 11.42 -4.93 10.98
CA ILE A 35 11.28 -6.31 10.53
C ILE A 35 10.35 -6.30 9.34
N PHE A 36 10.76 -6.94 8.24
CA PHE A 36 9.92 -7.03 7.04
C PHE A 36 8.66 -7.83 7.35
N ASN A 37 7.51 -7.26 7.01
CA ASN A 37 6.22 -7.91 7.25
C ASN A 37 5.85 -8.77 6.04
N ASP A 38 6.37 -9.99 6.02
CA ASP A 38 6.07 -10.92 4.93
C ASP A 38 4.59 -11.29 4.88
N ALA A 39 3.90 -11.20 6.02
CA ALA A 39 2.47 -11.54 6.04
C ALA A 39 1.67 -10.59 5.16
N ILE A 40 1.90 -9.27 5.28
CA ILE A 40 1.15 -8.35 4.43
C ILE A 40 1.61 -8.46 2.98
N SER A 41 2.90 -8.63 2.75
CA SER A 41 3.42 -8.75 1.39
C SER A 41 2.79 -9.94 0.67
N ASN A 42 2.80 -11.12 1.30
CA ASN A 42 2.19 -12.30 0.71
C ASN A 42 0.67 -12.18 0.66
N GLY A 43 0.07 -11.51 1.63
CA GLY A 43 -1.37 -11.27 1.61
C GLY A 43 -1.79 -10.41 0.43
N ILE A 44 -1.00 -9.41 0.09
CA ILE A 44 -1.30 -8.52 -1.03
C ILE A 44 -1.15 -9.24 -2.37
N LYS A 45 -0.03 -9.93 -2.60
CA LYS A 45 0.32 -10.40 -3.95
C LYS A 45 0.39 -11.90 -4.11
N GLY A 46 0.22 -12.67 -3.02
CA GLY A 46 0.45 -14.10 -3.04
C GLY A 46 1.88 -14.43 -2.63
N TYR A 47 2.14 -15.71 -2.42
CA TYR A 47 3.43 -16.16 -1.91
C TYR A 47 4.57 -15.75 -2.83
N ALA A 48 5.55 -15.06 -2.27
CA ALA A 48 6.62 -14.46 -3.07
C ALA A 48 7.44 -15.49 -3.83
N ASN A 49 7.60 -16.69 -3.29
CA ASN A 49 8.43 -17.72 -3.93
C ASN A 49 7.69 -18.51 -5.00
N ASP A 50 6.46 -18.18 -5.30
CA ASP A 50 5.67 -18.88 -6.33
C ASP A 50 4.99 -17.80 -7.20
N ILE A 51 5.55 -17.57 -8.38
CA ILE A 51 5.05 -16.49 -9.24
C ILE A 51 3.59 -16.74 -9.67
N LYS A 52 3.10 -17.98 -9.59
CA LYS A 52 1.72 -18.30 -9.96
C LYS A 52 0.71 -18.11 -8.83
N ASP A 53 1.18 -18.01 -7.58
CA ASP A 53 0.26 -17.86 -6.46
C ASP A 53 -0.38 -16.48 -6.47
N THR A 54 -1.64 -16.40 -6.02
CA THR A 54 -2.40 -15.15 -6.01
C THR A 54 -2.66 -14.68 -4.58
N GLY A 55 -2.68 -13.38 -4.42
CA GLY A 55 -3.06 -12.75 -3.18
C GLY A 55 -4.32 -11.92 -3.33
N PHE A 56 -4.49 -10.99 -2.41
CA PHE A 56 -5.72 -10.18 -2.38
C PHE A 56 -5.92 -9.43 -3.70
N ILE A 57 -4.88 -8.77 -4.22
CA ILE A 57 -5.07 -7.91 -5.38
C ILE A 57 -5.47 -8.68 -6.64
N GLN A 58 -5.18 -9.99 -6.69
CA GLN A 58 -5.58 -10.82 -7.81
C GLN A 58 -6.93 -11.53 -7.57
N GLY A 59 -7.59 -11.23 -6.43
CA GLY A 59 -8.91 -11.77 -6.15
C GLY A 59 -9.01 -12.81 -5.06
N ALA A 60 -7.93 -13.09 -4.34
CA ALA A 60 -7.94 -14.14 -3.31
C ALA A 60 -8.58 -13.62 -2.02
N LYS A 61 -9.72 -14.22 -1.67
CA LYS A 61 -10.41 -13.83 -0.42
C LYS A 61 -9.65 -14.25 0.83
N THR A 62 -8.95 -15.37 0.76
CA THR A 62 -8.26 -15.92 1.93
C THR A 62 -7.17 -15.00 2.45
N SER A 63 -6.71 -14.05 1.63
CA SER A 63 -5.66 -13.11 2.02
C SER A 63 -6.18 -11.93 2.84
N ALA A 64 -7.50 -11.79 3.00
CA ALA A 64 -8.06 -10.62 3.68
C ALA A 64 -7.56 -10.50 5.12
N LYS A 65 -7.38 -11.64 5.81
CA LYS A 65 -6.90 -11.63 7.19
C LYS A 65 -5.53 -10.99 7.32
N ASP A 66 -4.60 -11.37 6.44
CA ASP A 66 -3.24 -10.84 6.49
C ASP A 66 -3.23 -9.32 6.24
N ILE A 67 -4.10 -8.87 5.34
CA ILE A 67 -4.19 -7.43 5.06
C ILE A 67 -4.80 -6.70 6.25
N SER A 68 -5.86 -7.26 6.83
CA SER A 68 -6.55 -6.60 7.94
C SER A 68 -5.65 -6.43 9.16
N TYR A 69 -4.79 -7.41 9.45
CA TYR A 69 -3.78 -7.23 10.50
C TYR A 69 -2.67 -6.28 10.04
N GLY A 70 -2.29 -6.38 8.77
CA GLY A 70 -1.19 -5.60 8.23
C GLY A 70 -1.43 -4.10 8.18
N VAL A 71 -2.69 -3.67 8.00
CA VAL A 71 -2.93 -2.22 7.96
C VAL A 71 -2.65 -1.56 9.30
N ARG A 72 -2.62 -2.32 10.39
CA ARG A 72 -2.18 -1.82 11.70
C ARG A 72 -0.75 -2.29 12.02
N ALA A 73 0.04 -2.56 10.97
CA ALA A 73 1.46 -2.91 11.10
C ALA A 73 1.68 -4.16 11.96
N ASN A 74 0.73 -5.10 11.95
CA ASN A 74 0.79 -6.31 12.78
C ASN A 74 1.05 -6.00 14.26
N SER A 75 0.60 -4.86 14.75
CA SER A 75 0.88 -4.47 16.13
C SER A 75 -0.34 -4.59 17.05
N SER A 76 -1.52 -4.91 16.51
CA SER A 76 -2.75 -4.89 17.30
C SER A 76 -3.41 -6.27 17.39
N GLY A 77 -2.64 -7.32 17.30
CA GLY A 77 -3.14 -8.68 17.39
C GLY A 77 -2.13 -9.62 16.80
N THR A 78 -2.41 -10.90 16.87
CA THR A 78 -1.48 -11.89 16.35
C THR A 78 -2.06 -12.57 15.12
N ASN A 79 -1.36 -12.41 14.02
CA ASN A 79 -1.55 -13.23 12.84
C ASN A 79 -0.17 -13.48 12.28
N LYS A 80 0.33 -14.68 12.48
CA LYS A 80 1.68 -15.10 12.13
C LYS A 80 2.75 -14.51 13.05
N TRP A 81 2.74 -13.19 13.27
CA TRP A 81 3.66 -12.56 14.22
C TRP A 81 3.04 -11.26 14.70
N LYS A 82 3.62 -10.69 15.74
CA LYS A 82 3.14 -9.42 16.29
C LYS A 82 4.29 -8.47 16.48
N ALA A 83 4.19 -7.27 15.90
CA ALA A 83 5.14 -6.19 16.12
C ALA A 83 4.83 -5.49 17.45
N GLN A 84 5.84 -4.92 18.07
CA GLN A 84 5.64 -4.12 19.29
C GLN A 84 4.97 -2.80 18.98
N GLY A 85 5.11 -2.32 17.73
CA GLY A 85 4.46 -1.12 17.25
C GLY A 85 4.81 -0.91 15.78
N PRO A 86 4.20 0.09 15.16
CA PRO A 86 4.49 0.36 13.74
C PRO A 86 5.96 0.65 13.45
N SER A 87 6.71 1.17 14.41
CA SER A 87 8.14 1.43 14.22
C SER A 87 8.93 0.17 13.90
N GLN A 88 8.42 -1.00 14.28
CA GLN A 88 9.12 -2.26 14.10
C GLN A 88 8.72 -2.96 12.80
N CYS A 89 7.73 -2.46 12.09
CA CYS A 89 7.13 -3.16 10.96
C CYS A 89 7.46 -2.45 9.66
N ILE A 90 8.15 -3.15 8.74
CA ILE A 90 8.36 -2.64 7.37
C ILE A 90 7.21 -3.18 6.53
N THR A 91 6.34 -2.28 6.10
CA THR A 91 5.12 -2.60 5.34
C THR A 91 5.46 -2.49 3.85
N TYR A 92 5.39 -3.61 3.13
CA TYR A 92 5.84 -3.65 1.75
C TYR A 92 5.09 -4.71 0.97
N ASP A 93 5.17 -4.65 -0.35
CA ASP A 93 4.63 -5.72 -1.19
C ASP A 93 5.69 -6.37 -2.08
N SER A 94 6.78 -5.70 -2.39
CA SER A 94 7.85 -6.31 -3.17
C SER A 94 9.20 -5.71 -2.78
N SER A 95 10.26 -6.43 -3.12
CA SER A 95 11.62 -5.99 -2.84
C SER A 95 12.52 -6.47 -3.98
N HIS A 96 13.83 -6.40 -3.78
CA HIS A 96 14.78 -6.76 -4.84
C HIS A 96 14.80 -8.27 -5.14
N ASP A 97 14.41 -9.09 -4.18
CA ASP A 97 14.32 -10.55 -4.38
C ASP A 97 12.98 -10.92 -4.97
N ASN A 98 12.95 -12.03 -5.69
CA ASN A 98 11.76 -12.57 -6.32
C ASN A 98 11.28 -11.63 -7.45
N ALA A 99 10.08 -11.85 -7.94
CA ALA A 99 9.54 -11.05 -9.04
C ALA A 99 9.21 -9.64 -8.60
N THR A 100 9.28 -8.69 -9.53
CA THR A 100 8.71 -7.37 -9.26
C THR A 100 7.21 -7.51 -9.04
N LEU A 101 6.59 -6.51 -8.42
CA LEU A 101 5.14 -6.57 -8.21
C LEU A 101 4.40 -6.77 -9.53
N TYR A 102 4.73 -5.98 -10.54
CA TYR A 102 4.00 -6.06 -11.81
C TYR A 102 4.23 -7.42 -12.50
N ASP A 103 5.46 -7.95 -12.45
CA ASP A 103 5.72 -9.29 -12.99
C ASP A 103 4.94 -10.35 -12.23
N LYS A 104 4.84 -10.22 -10.90
CA LYS A 104 4.05 -11.15 -10.09
C LYS A 104 2.59 -11.12 -10.51
N ILE A 105 2.05 -9.91 -10.75
CA ILE A 105 0.68 -9.78 -11.20
C ILE A 105 0.49 -10.50 -12.55
N LEU A 106 1.35 -10.23 -13.51
CA LEU A 106 1.20 -10.85 -14.83
C LEU A 106 1.47 -12.35 -14.79
N GLY A 107 2.45 -12.79 -14.02
CA GLY A 107 2.77 -14.22 -13.91
C GLY A 107 1.66 -15.01 -13.25
N SER A 108 0.95 -14.42 -12.30
CA SER A 108 -0.10 -15.12 -11.58
C SER A 108 -1.46 -15.03 -12.26
N THR A 109 -1.69 -14.03 -13.09
CA THR A 109 -3.00 -13.83 -13.73
C THR A 109 -3.02 -14.19 -15.22
N GLY A 110 -1.87 -14.10 -15.88
CA GLY A 110 -1.82 -14.33 -17.33
C GLY A 110 -2.45 -13.22 -18.14
N LEU A 111 -2.68 -12.04 -17.56
CA LEU A 111 -3.41 -10.97 -18.25
C LEU A 111 -2.66 -10.42 -19.46
N ALA A 112 -1.34 -10.48 -19.46
CA ALA A 112 -0.51 -10.01 -20.56
C ALA A 112 0.87 -10.63 -20.45
N SER A 113 1.68 -10.45 -21.47
CA SER A 113 3.09 -10.84 -21.42
C SER A 113 3.87 -9.91 -20.48
N TYR A 114 4.96 -10.41 -19.93
CA TYR A 114 5.74 -9.62 -18.98
C TYR A 114 6.15 -8.28 -19.60
N GLY A 115 5.98 -7.23 -18.81
CA GLY A 115 6.33 -5.88 -19.22
C GLY A 115 5.28 -5.17 -20.06
N VAL A 116 4.20 -5.85 -20.42
CA VAL A 116 3.16 -5.25 -21.25
C VAL A 116 2.07 -4.66 -20.35
N ARG A 117 1.65 -3.43 -20.67
CA ARG A 117 0.59 -2.77 -19.91
C ARG A 117 -0.75 -3.45 -20.15
N ASN A 118 -1.46 -3.72 -19.06
CA ASN A 118 -2.83 -4.26 -19.10
C ASN A 118 -3.64 -3.49 -18.06
N SER A 119 -4.82 -3.04 -18.44
CA SER A 119 -5.58 -2.13 -17.58
C SER A 119 -5.95 -2.77 -16.24
N ASP A 120 -6.33 -4.04 -16.22
CA ASP A 120 -6.67 -4.70 -14.95
C ASP A 120 -5.42 -4.92 -14.11
N ALA A 121 -4.29 -5.26 -14.75
CA ALA A 121 -3.03 -5.44 -14.02
C ALA A 121 -2.58 -4.11 -13.39
N ILE A 122 -2.74 -3.00 -14.11
CA ILE A 122 -2.42 -1.69 -13.56
C ILE A 122 -3.35 -1.37 -12.37
N ARG A 123 -4.63 -1.73 -12.46
CA ARG A 123 -5.53 -1.55 -11.31
C ARG A 123 -5.06 -2.35 -10.10
N MET A 124 -4.61 -3.58 -10.32
CA MET A 124 -4.07 -4.41 -9.24
C MET A 124 -2.83 -3.79 -8.63
N ASN A 125 -1.94 -3.23 -9.47
CA ASN A 125 -0.75 -2.53 -8.98
C ASN A 125 -1.15 -1.31 -8.14
N LYS A 126 -2.14 -0.53 -8.61
CA LYS A 126 -2.65 0.61 -7.85
C LYS A 126 -3.24 0.16 -6.52
N LEU A 127 -4.00 -0.93 -6.52
CA LEU A 127 -4.60 -1.46 -5.29
C LEU A 127 -3.52 -1.85 -4.29
N ALA A 128 -2.43 -2.48 -4.75
CA ALA A 128 -1.32 -2.82 -3.87
C ALA A 128 -0.72 -1.56 -3.23
N GLY A 129 -0.46 -0.53 -4.03
CA GLY A 129 0.06 0.73 -3.52
C GLY A 129 -0.90 1.38 -2.52
N ALA A 130 -2.20 1.33 -2.82
CA ALA A 130 -3.19 1.89 -1.91
C ALA A 130 -3.15 1.18 -0.56
N ILE A 131 -3.01 -0.14 -0.55
CA ILE A 131 -2.94 -0.89 0.71
C ILE A 131 -1.69 -0.47 1.50
N ILE A 132 -0.54 -0.38 0.82
CA ILE A 132 0.71 0.00 1.50
C ILE A 132 0.60 1.39 2.12
N TYR A 133 0.08 2.37 1.37
CA TYR A 133 0.10 3.76 1.84
C TYR A 133 -1.13 4.14 2.66
N THR A 134 -2.06 3.22 2.86
CA THR A 134 -3.12 3.37 3.88
C THR A 134 -2.90 2.45 5.07
N SER A 135 -1.69 1.92 5.19
CA SER A 135 -1.29 1.07 6.31
C SER A 135 -0.28 1.79 7.17
N GLN A 136 -0.28 1.47 8.45
CA GLN A 136 0.76 1.91 9.37
C GLN A 136 2.07 1.17 9.06
N GLY A 137 3.13 1.59 9.73
CA GLY A 137 4.45 0.99 9.57
C GLY A 137 5.32 1.82 8.65
N ILE A 138 6.52 1.33 8.43
CA ILE A 138 7.50 1.98 7.55
C ILE A 138 7.20 1.51 6.13
N SER A 139 6.68 2.40 5.31
CA SER A 139 6.34 2.05 3.94
C SER A 139 7.62 1.82 3.13
N PHE A 140 7.64 0.75 2.38
CA PHE A 140 8.80 0.36 1.58
C PHE A 140 8.32 -0.06 0.19
N SER A 141 8.96 0.45 -0.84
CA SER A 141 8.66 0.07 -2.22
C SER A 141 9.95 -0.16 -2.97
N LEU A 142 9.98 -1.21 -3.79
CA LEU A 142 11.07 -1.40 -4.75
C LEU A 142 11.06 -0.25 -5.75
N ALA A 143 12.24 0.31 -6.03
CA ALA A 143 12.32 1.38 -7.03
C ALA A 143 11.74 0.90 -8.36
N GLY A 144 10.82 1.66 -8.91
CA GLY A 144 10.14 1.32 -10.15
C GLY A 144 8.79 0.65 -9.98
N GLU A 145 8.42 0.26 -8.75
CA GLU A 145 7.10 -0.32 -8.53
C GLU A 145 6.02 0.66 -8.99
N GLU A 146 6.25 1.94 -8.78
CA GLU A 146 5.30 2.99 -9.13
C GLU A 146 5.13 3.19 -10.63
N MET A 147 5.96 2.53 -11.44
CA MET A 147 5.87 2.64 -12.89
C MET A 147 5.73 1.26 -13.56
N ALA A 148 5.29 0.26 -12.81
CA ALA A 148 5.08 -1.10 -13.29
C ALA A 148 6.39 -1.74 -13.78
N ARG A 149 7.45 -1.59 -13.00
CA ARG A 149 8.76 -2.14 -13.35
C ARG A 149 8.67 -3.62 -13.62
N SER A 150 9.32 -4.04 -14.70
CA SER A 150 9.39 -5.45 -15.09
C SER A 150 10.85 -5.88 -15.22
N LYS A 151 11.12 -7.10 -14.79
CA LYS A 151 12.40 -7.76 -15.05
C LYS A 151 12.18 -8.96 -15.98
N GLY A 152 11.12 -8.89 -16.82
CA GLY A 152 10.81 -9.94 -17.75
C GLY A 152 10.37 -11.25 -17.09
N GLY A 153 9.83 -11.16 -15.88
CA GLY A 153 9.43 -12.35 -15.14
C GLY A 153 10.55 -13.02 -14.36
N GLU A 154 11.75 -12.41 -14.37
CA GLU A 154 12.90 -12.97 -13.67
C GLU A 154 12.66 -12.94 -12.16
N THR A 155 12.84 -14.07 -11.50
CA THR A 155 12.58 -14.17 -10.07
C THR A 155 13.86 -14.14 -9.23
N ASN A 156 15.04 -14.21 -9.87
CA ASN A 156 16.31 -14.24 -9.14
C ASN A 156 17.36 -13.50 -9.97
N SER A 157 17.21 -12.18 -10.04
CA SER A 157 17.89 -11.37 -11.05
C SER A 157 19.28 -10.88 -10.66
N TYR A 158 19.78 -11.26 -9.48
CA TYR A 158 21.02 -10.66 -9.00
C TYR A 158 22.22 -10.97 -9.91
N LYS A 159 22.16 -12.05 -10.67
CA LYS A 159 23.20 -12.40 -11.64
C LYS A 159 22.76 -12.18 -13.08
N SER A 160 21.58 -11.64 -13.29
CA SER A 160 21.09 -11.38 -14.63
C SER A 160 21.79 -10.17 -15.23
N ASN A 161 21.66 -10.02 -16.54
CA ASN A 161 22.32 -8.92 -17.22
C ASN A 161 21.72 -7.57 -16.81
N SER A 162 22.42 -6.51 -17.18
CA SER A 162 21.99 -5.17 -16.79
C SER A 162 20.66 -4.79 -17.42
N GLU A 163 20.37 -5.30 -18.61
CA GLU A 163 19.12 -4.97 -19.28
C GLU A 163 17.89 -5.44 -18.47
N SER A 164 17.99 -6.63 -17.87
CA SER A 164 16.87 -7.14 -17.02
C SER A 164 16.68 -6.29 -15.78
N ASN A 165 17.78 -5.79 -15.22
CA ASN A 165 17.75 -5.13 -13.92
C ASN A 165 17.58 -3.62 -13.99
N MET A 166 17.85 -3.00 -15.13
CA MET A 166 17.80 -1.55 -15.21
C MET A 166 16.37 -1.04 -15.15
N ILE A 167 16.22 0.15 -14.62
CA ILE A 167 14.92 0.83 -14.59
C ILE A 167 14.70 1.44 -15.98
N LYS A 168 13.56 1.10 -16.57
CA LYS A 168 13.19 1.61 -17.88
C LYS A 168 12.40 2.89 -17.71
N TRP A 169 13.09 4.02 -17.81
CA TRP A 169 12.50 5.33 -17.50
C TRP A 169 11.31 5.69 -18.39
N GLN A 170 11.23 5.09 -19.58
CA GLN A 170 10.06 5.31 -20.44
C GLN A 170 8.76 4.89 -19.75
N ASN A 171 8.85 3.98 -18.78
CA ASN A 171 7.65 3.55 -18.04
C ASN A 171 7.01 4.69 -17.24
N ILE A 172 7.77 5.73 -16.90
CA ILE A 172 7.17 6.92 -16.25
C ILE A 172 6.13 7.53 -17.17
N VAL A 173 6.43 7.60 -18.46
CA VAL A 173 5.51 8.18 -19.43
C VAL A 173 4.38 7.20 -19.75
N ASP A 174 4.74 5.94 -20.00
CA ASP A 174 3.75 4.93 -20.41
C ASP A 174 2.75 4.62 -19.30
N ASN A 175 3.19 4.73 -18.05
CA ASN A 175 2.37 4.44 -16.88
C ASN A 175 2.26 5.66 -15.97
N ALA A 176 2.12 6.83 -16.56
CA ALA A 176 2.07 8.09 -15.82
C ALA A 176 0.91 8.11 -14.82
N ASP A 177 -0.20 7.45 -15.13
CA ASP A 177 -1.33 7.37 -14.22
C ASP A 177 -0.96 6.61 -12.94
N LEU A 178 -0.17 5.55 -13.08
CA LEU A 178 0.27 4.77 -11.92
C LEU A 178 1.25 5.59 -11.07
N VAL A 179 2.19 6.29 -11.72
CA VAL A 179 3.16 7.13 -11.00
C VAL A 179 2.42 8.22 -10.21
N SER A 180 1.46 8.87 -10.84
CA SER A 180 0.67 9.90 -10.20
C SER A 180 -0.13 9.35 -9.03
N TYR A 181 -0.68 8.16 -9.20
CA TYR A 181 -1.46 7.51 -8.15
C TYR A 181 -0.59 7.24 -6.91
N TYR A 182 0.62 6.68 -7.11
CA TYR A 182 1.53 6.43 -5.99
C TYR A 182 1.90 7.73 -5.29
N ASN A 183 2.21 8.78 -6.07
CA ASN A 183 2.55 10.07 -5.49
C ASN A 183 1.40 10.59 -4.62
N GLY A 184 0.18 10.50 -5.13
CA GLY A 184 -0.99 10.94 -4.38
C GLY A 184 -1.21 10.14 -3.10
N MET A 185 -1.00 8.83 -3.16
CA MET A 185 -1.15 7.99 -1.96
C MET A 185 -0.11 8.34 -0.91
N MET A 186 1.11 8.66 -1.34
CA MET A 186 2.15 9.10 -0.40
C MET A 186 1.76 10.42 0.27
N GLN A 187 1.18 11.33 -0.50
CA GLN A 187 0.69 12.59 0.05
C GLN A 187 -0.40 12.36 1.10
N ILE A 188 -1.32 11.45 0.81
CA ILE A 188 -2.40 11.13 1.73
C ILE A 188 -1.83 10.59 3.05
N LYS A 189 -0.91 9.62 2.96
CA LYS A 189 -0.32 9.06 4.18
C LYS A 189 0.40 10.14 4.97
N SER A 190 1.17 10.98 4.31
CA SER A 190 1.94 12.03 4.97
C SER A 190 1.06 13.03 5.70
N ALA A 191 -0.18 13.22 5.25
CA ALA A 191 -1.08 14.22 5.81
C ALA A 191 -1.89 13.70 7.00
N PHE A 192 -1.76 12.41 7.36
CA PHE A 192 -2.69 11.79 8.32
C PHE A 192 -1.91 11.04 9.40
N SER A 193 -1.80 11.66 10.57
CA SER A 193 -0.97 11.16 11.67
C SER A 193 -1.25 9.71 12.06
N PRO A 194 -2.51 9.24 12.08
CA PRO A 194 -2.72 7.82 12.43
C PRO A 194 -1.99 6.83 11.54
N LEU A 195 -1.68 7.19 10.29
CA LEU A 195 -0.95 6.28 9.40
C LEU A 195 0.56 6.41 9.52
N THR A 196 1.07 7.53 10.04
CA THR A 196 2.52 7.73 10.19
C THR A 196 3.01 7.48 11.61
N ALA A 197 2.11 7.31 12.57
CA ALA A 197 2.50 7.10 13.97
C ALA A 197 3.36 5.85 14.10
N MET A 198 4.39 5.96 14.92
CA MET A 198 5.35 4.86 15.11
C MET A 198 5.07 4.06 16.37
N ASP A 199 4.09 4.47 17.18
CA ASP A 199 3.69 3.73 18.36
C ASP A 199 2.24 3.24 18.20
N THR A 200 1.71 2.58 19.22
CA THR A 200 0.38 1.96 19.15
C THR A 200 -0.74 2.90 19.57
N SER A 201 -0.49 4.21 19.65
CA SER A 201 -1.49 5.15 20.17
C SER A 201 -2.76 5.19 19.34
N TYR A 202 -2.72 4.83 18.05
CA TYR A 202 -3.89 4.83 17.18
C TYR A 202 -4.44 3.43 16.90
N ALA A 203 -3.93 2.39 17.56
CA ALA A 203 -4.35 1.02 17.25
C ALA A 203 -5.86 0.83 17.40
N ASN A 204 -6.46 1.47 18.39
CA ASN A 204 -7.88 1.33 18.68
C ASN A 204 -8.76 2.31 17.90
N ASN A 205 -8.17 3.15 17.07
CA ASN A 205 -8.91 4.12 16.25
C ASN A 205 -9.42 3.50 14.94
N PHE A 206 -8.98 2.29 14.63
CA PHE A 206 -9.41 1.58 13.42
C PHE A 206 -10.71 0.83 13.73
N VAL A 207 -11.73 1.05 12.92
CA VAL A 207 -13.00 0.34 13.03
C VAL A 207 -13.26 -0.39 11.72
N PHE A 208 -13.14 -1.71 11.74
CA PHE A 208 -13.32 -2.54 10.55
C PHE A 208 -14.80 -2.84 10.34
N THR A 209 -15.22 -2.86 9.08
CA THR A 209 -16.60 -3.15 8.72
C THR A 209 -16.93 -4.62 8.98
N ASN A 210 -16.05 -5.53 8.57
CA ASN A 210 -16.25 -6.96 8.80
C ASN A 210 -15.29 -7.44 9.88
N ARG A 211 -15.59 -8.60 10.45
CA ARG A 211 -14.63 -9.24 11.32
C ARG A 211 -13.31 -9.43 10.54
N ILE A 212 -12.21 -9.25 11.24
CA ILE A 212 -10.89 -9.30 10.63
C ILE A 212 -10.60 -10.65 9.98
N SER A 213 -11.27 -11.72 10.45
CA SER A 213 -11.11 -13.07 9.92
C SER A 213 -12.12 -13.43 8.84
N ALA A 214 -12.98 -12.48 8.42
CA ALA A 214 -14.00 -12.77 7.43
C ALA A 214 -13.38 -13.08 6.07
N THR A 215 -14.00 -14.04 5.37
CA THR A 215 -13.64 -14.34 3.99
C THR A 215 -14.43 -13.40 3.09
N THR A 216 -13.74 -12.47 2.44
CA THR A 216 -14.42 -11.41 1.70
C THR A 216 -13.55 -10.88 0.57
N ASN A 217 -14.20 -10.29 -0.43
CA ASN A 217 -13.53 -9.56 -1.49
C ASN A 217 -13.42 -8.07 -1.17
N GLN A 218 -14.08 -7.60 -0.11
CA GLN A 218 -14.02 -6.19 0.27
C GLN A 218 -13.57 -6.07 1.70
N ILE A 219 -12.53 -5.27 1.91
CA ILE A 219 -12.03 -4.92 3.25
C ILE A 219 -12.24 -3.43 3.41
N SER A 220 -12.85 -3.02 4.51
CA SER A 220 -13.02 -1.59 4.75
C SER A 220 -12.89 -1.27 6.22
N PHE A 221 -12.46 -0.05 6.48
CA PHE A 221 -12.29 0.43 7.84
C PHE A 221 -12.31 1.94 7.85
N THR A 222 -12.56 2.51 9.03
CA THR A 222 -12.36 3.93 9.28
C THR A 222 -11.27 4.09 10.32
N VAL A 223 -10.62 5.25 10.30
CA VAL A 223 -9.59 5.59 11.27
C VAL A 223 -9.89 6.98 11.79
N SER A 224 -10.08 7.10 13.10
CA SER A 224 -10.33 8.41 13.72
C SER A 224 -9.02 9.08 14.12
N ASN A 225 -9.05 10.41 14.16
CA ASN A 225 -7.87 11.23 14.40
C ASN A 225 -8.28 12.45 15.23
N ASP A 226 -7.49 12.78 16.21
CA ASP A 226 -7.76 13.93 17.06
C ASP A 226 -6.67 15.02 16.96
N VAL A 227 -5.79 14.91 16.00
CA VAL A 227 -4.74 15.92 15.82
C VAL A 227 -5.36 17.18 15.22
N GLU A 228 -5.18 18.29 15.90
CA GLU A 228 -5.70 19.58 15.43
C GLU A 228 -5.05 19.96 14.12
N GLY A 229 -5.88 20.39 13.16
CA GLY A 229 -5.39 20.80 11.85
C GLY A 229 -5.31 19.68 10.84
N GLU A 230 -5.66 18.46 11.24
CA GLU A 230 -5.72 17.32 10.32
C GLU A 230 -7.17 16.87 10.13
N TRP A 231 -7.40 16.00 9.15
CA TRP A 231 -8.71 15.40 8.96
C TRP A 231 -9.11 14.60 10.21
N ASN A 232 -10.38 14.64 10.55
CA ASN A 232 -10.88 13.98 11.76
C ASN A 232 -11.09 12.47 11.54
N LYS A 233 -11.42 12.05 10.33
CA LYS A 233 -11.68 10.63 10.08
C LYS A 233 -11.40 10.30 8.62
N MET A 234 -10.81 9.13 8.42
CA MET A 234 -10.55 8.59 7.09
C MET A 234 -11.30 7.28 6.94
N ALA A 235 -11.92 7.08 5.78
CA ALA A 235 -12.50 5.80 5.39
C ALA A 235 -11.65 5.20 4.28
N VAL A 236 -11.39 3.90 4.39
CA VAL A 236 -10.56 3.17 3.42
C VAL A 236 -11.32 1.91 3.03
N ILE A 237 -11.44 1.67 1.72
CA ILE A 237 -12.16 0.52 1.21
C ILE A 237 -11.34 -0.10 0.08
N TYR A 238 -11.09 -1.41 0.18
CA TYR A 238 -10.43 -2.18 -0.88
C TYR A 238 -11.41 -3.17 -1.47
N ASN A 239 -11.49 -3.20 -2.79
CA ASN A 239 -12.33 -4.17 -3.51
C ASN A 239 -11.44 -4.94 -4.49
N ASN A 240 -11.28 -6.24 -4.27
CA ASN A 240 -10.48 -7.08 -5.16
C ASN A 240 -11.33 -7.89 -6.14
N ALA A 241 -12.63 -7.66 -6.17
CA ALA A 241 -13.49 -8.36 -7.13
C ALA A 241 -13.36 -7.74 -8.52
N ASN A 242 -13.61 -8.54 -9.53
CA ASN A 242 -13.64 -8.07 -10.92
C ASN A 242 -15.01 -7.50 -11.27
N ALA A 243 -15.56 -6.72 -10.36
CA ALA A 243 -16.86 -6.06 -10.54
C ALA A 243 -16.99 -4.99 -9.45
N PRO A 244 -17.74 -3.92 -9.72
CA PRO A 244 -18.01 -2.94 -8.68
C PRO A 244 -18.74 -3.57 -7.48
N ALA A 245 -18.54 -3.02 -6.31
CA ALA A 245 -19.20 -3.49 -5.10
C ALA A 245 -19.67 -2.30 -4.28
N ASP A 246 -20.86 -2.43 -3.68
CA ASP A 246 -21.34 -1.46 -2.72
C ASP A 246 -20.92 -1.91 -1.34
N VAL A 247 -20.26 -1.02 -0.60
CA VAL A 247 -19.76 -1.31 0.74
C VAL A 247 -20.30 -0.28 1.70
N THR A 248 -20.93 -0.75 2.77
CA THR A 248 -21.45 0.13 3.81
C THR A 248 -20.55 0.02 5.04
N LEU A 249 -20.02 1.17 5.46
CA LEU A 249 -19.11 1.22 6.61
C LEU A 249 -19.84 0.85 7.91
N ALA A 250 -19.14 0.17 8.81
CA ALA A 250 -19.67 -0.11 10.15
C ALA A 250 -19.76 1.18 10.97
N ASP A 251 -18.80 2.06 10.85
CA ASP A 251 -18.81 3.35 11.55
C ASP A 251 -19.63 4.34 10.73
N THR A 252 -20.80 4.70 11.24
CA THR A 252 -21.73 5.60 10.55
C THR A 252 -21.74 6.99 11.16
N SER A 253 -20.73 7.34 11.96
CA SER A 253 -20.73 8.62 12.67
C SER A 253 -20.51 9.82 11.74
N VAL A 254 -19.89 9.60 10.58
CA VAL A 254 -19.69 10.64 9.56
C VAL A 254 -20.69 10.37 8.44
N THR A 255 -21.41 11.41 8.02
CA THR A 255 -22.43 11.28 6.99
C THR A 255 -22.11 12.02 5.70
N ASP A 256 -21.02 12.79 5.67
CA ASP A 256 -20.60 13.49 4.46
C ASP A 256 -19.10 13.29 4.29
N TRP A 257 -18.74 12.69 3.17
CA TRP A 257 -17.38 12.31 2.88
C TRP A 257 -16.87 12.98 1.60
N VAL A 258 -15.57 13.28 1.56
CA VAL A 258 -14.87 13.73 0.35
C VAL A 258 -13.94 12.60 -0.06
N ILE A 259 -14.05 12.13 -1.31
CA ILE A 259 -13.20 11.06 -1.84
C ILE A 259 -11.89 11.69 -2.33
N ILE A 260 -10.83 11.14 -1.87
CA ILE A 260 -9.48 11.56 -2.30
C ILE A 260 -8.64 10.42 -2.91
N UNK A 261 -9.12 9.24 -3.10
CA UNK A 261 -8.49 8.18 -3.82
C UNK A 261 -9.58 7.40 -4.46
N UNK A 262 -9.58 7.27 -5.57
CA UNK A 262 -10.54 6.50 -6.23
C UNK A 262 -9.89 6.01 -7.48
N UNK A 263 -10.22 5.22 -7.83
CA UNK A 263 -9.79 4.67 -9.02
C UNK A 263 -10.77 5.05 -10.03
N UNK A 264 -10.80 5.80 -10.35
CA UNK A 264 -11.70 6.40 -11.17
C UNK A 264 -11.97 5.53 -12.28
N UNK A 265 -12.72 5.23 -12.14
CA UNK A 265 -13.18 4.42 -13.18
C UNK A 265 -13.52 5.32 -14.24
N UNK A 266 -13.43 5.13 -14.75
CA UNK A 266 -14.06 5.90 -15.47
C UNK A 266 -13.91 6.69 -16.51
N UNK A 267 -14.52 6.77 -16.53
CA UNK A 267 -14.99 7.57 -17.42
C UNK A 267 -13.99 8.46 -18.00
N UNK A 268 -14.12 8.34 -18.79
CA UNK A 268 -13.68 9.23 -19.49
C UNK A 268 -12.63 10.17 -19.29
N UNK A 269 -12.53 10.57 -19.37
CA UNK A 269 -11.85 11.66 -19.55
C UNK A 269 -10.46 11.51 -19.08
N UNK A 270 -10.12 11.82 -19.75
CA UNK A 270 -8.87 12.10 -19.57
C UNK A 270 -8.23 11.76 -18.34
N UNK A 271 -7.61 11.82 -18.44
CA UNK A 271 -6.68 11.83 -17.59
C UNK A 271 -6.88 11.27 -16.25
N UNK A 272 -7.05 11.52 -15.97
CA UNK A 272 -6.75 11.40 -14.71
C UNK A 272 -7.25 10.23 -14.00
N UNK A 273 -7.11 9.60 -14.49
CA UNK A 273 -7.46 8.61 -13.88
C UNK A 273 -7.24 8.34 -12.45
N UNK A 274 -6.90 7.97 -12.09
CA UNK A 274 -6.70 7.60 -10.87
C UNK A 274 -6.22 8.73 -10.15
N UNK A 275 -6.78 9.03 -9.81
CA UNK A 275 -6.40 10.11 -9.11
C UNK A 275 -6.28 9.75 -7.73
N ALA A 276 -5.33 10.15 -7.20
CA ALA A 276 -5.12 10.12 -5.74
C ALA A 276 -4.42 11.40 -5.31
N GLY A 277 -4.63 11.82 -4.13
CA GLY A 277 -3.97 13.01 -3.58
C GLY A 277 -4.90 13.76 -2.67
N LEU A 278 -4.65 15.06 -2.57
CA LEU A 278 -5.37 15.91 -1.62
C LEU A 278 -6.59 16.59 -2.23
N ASP A 279 -6.75 16.54 -3.54
CA ASP A 279 -7.92 17.09 -4.21
C ASP A 279 -9.17 16.25 -4.00
N SER A 280 -10.31 16.93 -3.96
CA SER A 280 -11.59 16.23 -3.98
C SER A 280 -11.81 15.58 -5.33
N LEU A 281 -12.19 14.31 -5.31
CA LEU A 281 -12.60 13.55 -6.49
C LEU A 281 -14.11 13.32 -6.51
N GLY A 282 -14.82 13.85 -5.51
CA GLY A 282 -16.25 13.68 -5.39
C GLY A 282 -16.66 13.58 -3.95
N GLU A 283 -17.96 13.50 -3.74
CA GLU A 283 -18.53 13.44 -2.39
C GLU A 283 -19.48 12.29 -2.27
N VAL A 284 -19.61 11.77 -1.04
CA VAL A 284 -20.56 10.72 -0.72
C VAL A 284 -21.34 11.17 0.51
N THR A 285 -22.68 11.07 0.43
CA THR A 285 -23.55 11.28 1.57
C THR A 285 -23.99 9.91 2.09
N GLY A 286 -23.91 9.71 3.39
CA GLY A 286 -24.22 8.42 4.01
C GLY A 286 -22.96 7.59 4.19
N SER A 287 -23.14 6.29 4.34
CA SER A 287 -22.05 5.39 4.69
C SER A 287 -21.80 4.31 3.65
N THR A 288 -22.45 4.38 2.49
CA THR A 288 -22.31 3.36 1.43
C THR A 288 -21.53 3.93 0.27
N PHE A 289 -20.47 3.21 -0.12
CA PHE A 289 -19.58 3.59 -1.22
C PHE A 289 -19.68 2.54 -2.33
N THR A 290 -19.75 2.99 -3.57
CA THR A 290 -19.64 2.09 -4.72
C THR A 290 -18.17 2.07 -5.15
N VAL A 291 -17.54 0.93 -5.01
CA VAL A 291 -16.10 0.78 -5.23
C VAL A 291 -15.88 0.03 -6.54
N PRO A 292 -15.17 0.61 -7.50
CA PRO A 292 -14.94 -0.09 -8.78
C PRO A 292 -14.15 -1.38 -8.61
N ALA A 293 -14.17 -2.19 -9.67
CA ALA A 293 -13.41 -3.44 -9.71
C ALA A 293 -11.92 -3.18 -9.46
N TYR A 294 -11.28 -4.06 -8.71
CA TYR A 294 -9.83 -4.00 -8.45
C TYR A 294 -9.39 -2.61 -8.01
N SER A 295 -10.09 -2.03 -7.04
CA SER A 295 -9.85 -0.62 -6.71
C SER A 295 -9.91 -0.39 -5.21
N ALA A 296 -9.38 0.76 -4.80
CA ALA A 296 -9.52 1.27 -3.46
C ALA A 296 -10.21 2.62 -3.50
N ILE A 297 -10.93 2.93 -2.44
CA ILE A 297 -11.42 4.29 -2.19
C ILE A 297 -10.82 4.75 -0.87
N VAL A 298 -10.34 5.98 -0.86
CA VAL A 298 -9.99 6.68 0.38
C VAL A 298 -10.84 7.94 0.43
N ALA A 299 -11.50 8.16 1.56
CA ALA A 299 -12.33 9.34 1.76
C ALA A 299 -12.05 9.91 3.15
N VAL A 300 -12.25 11.21 3.29
CA VAL A 300 -12.13 11.88 4.59
C VAL A 300 -13.40 12.64 4.88
N ASP A 301 -13.66 12.92 6.15
CA ASP A 301 -14.88 13.63 6.51
C ASP A 301 -14.87 15.03 5.90
N LYS A 302 -16.02 15.42 5.34
CA LYS A 302 -16.13 16.68 4.61
C LYS A 302 -15.86 17.88 5.51
N GLU A 303 -16.33 17.84 6.75
CA GLU A 303 -16.18 18.97 7.67
C GLU A 303 -14.71 19.35 7.84
N SER A 304 -13.87 18.39 8.20
CA SER A 304 -12.46 18.72 8.41
C SER A 304 -11.70 18.87 7.10
N TYR A 305 -12.14 18.21 6.03
CA TYR A 305 -11.54 18.47 4.72
C TYR A 305 -11.62 19.95 4.37
N GLU A 306 -12.80 20.56 4.60
CA GLU A 306 -13.00 21.96 4.27
C GLU A 306 -12.34 22.90 5.26
N SER A 307 -12.35 22.56 6.55
CA SER A 307 -11.87 23.50 7.58
C SER A 307 -10.36 23.49 7.76
N THR A 308 -9.68 22.38 7.45
CA THR A 308 -8.24 22.29 7.69
C THR A 308 -7.40 22.90 6.58
N GLY A 309 -7.95 23.03 5.38
CA GLY A 309 -7.18 23.56 4.26
C GLY A 309 -6.14 22.59 3.70
N ILE A 310 -6.23 21.31 4.04
CA ILE A 310 -5.34 20.31 3.45
C ILE A 310 -5.91 19.93 2.08
N HIS A 311 -5.56 20.74 1.09
CA HIS A 311 -6.02 20.60 -0.30
C HIS A 311 -4.81 20.68 -1.21
N SER A 312 -4.93 20.17 -2.43
CA SER A 312 -3.82 20.14 -3.37
C SER A 312 -3.35 21.56 -3.72
N SER A 313 -4.24 22.55 -3.64
CA SER A 313 -3.86 23.93 -3.94
C SER A 313 -2.77 24.44 -3.00
N ASN A 314 -2.64 23.84 -1.84
CA ASN A 314 -1.69 24.27 -0.82
C ASN A 314 -0.38 23.49 -0.81
N GLY A 315 -0.23 22.48 -1.66
CA GLY A 315 0.94 21.64 -1.51
C GLY A 315 1.38 20.88 -2.75
N LYS A 316 1.06 21.39 -3.92
CA LYS A 316 1.54 20.70 -5.12
C LYS A 316 3.06 20.79 -5.20
N VAL A 317 3.70 19.65 -5.07
CA VAL A 317 5.13 19.56 -5.36
C VAL A 317 5.26 19.26 -6.84
N LYS A 318 5.83 20.20 -7.56
CA LYS A 318 6.10 19.97 -8.97
C LYS A 318 7.44 19.26 -9.07
N VAL A 319 7.40 18.02 -9.47
CA VAL A 319 8.63 17.26 -9.72
C VAL A 319 9.04 17.51 -11.17
N ASN A 320 10.19 18.12 -11.33
CA ASN A 320 10.75 18.34 -12.66
C ASN A 320 11.89 17.36 -12.85
N TYR A 321 11.78 16.54 -13.87
CA TYR A 321 12.88 15.69 -14.26
C TYR A 321 13.75 16.50 -15.21
N VAL A 322 15.01 16.62 -14.90
CA VAL A 322 15.97 17.36 -15.75
C VAL A 322 17.07 16.39 -16.19
N TYR A 323 17.55 16.60 -17.38
CA TYR A 323 18.67 15.84 -17.87
C TYR A 323 19.93 16.34 -17.16
N GLU A 324 20.61 15.43 -16.46
CA GLU A 324 21.83 15.77 -15.74
C GLU A 324 22.89 16.19 -16.74
N GLY A 325 23.39 17.37 -16.56
CA GLY A 325 24.42 17.93 -17.43
C GLY A 325 23.96 19.08 -18.29
N THR A 326 22.71 19.08 -18.73
CA THR A 326 22.20 20.21 -19.53
C THR A 326 21.17 21.04 -18.79
N GLY A 327 20.53 20.48 -17.80
CA GLY A 327 19.45 21.15 -17.08
C GLY A 327 18.14 21.23 -17.86
N GLU A 328 18.06 20.59 -19.02
CA GLU A 328 16.84 20.57 -19.80
C GLU A 328 15.79 19.67 -19.13
N LYS A 329 14.56 20.16 -19.11
CA LYS A 329 13.46 19.37 -18.57
C LYS A 329 13.11 18.25 -19.54
N LEU A 330 12.81 17.10 -18.98
CA LEU A 330 12.26 16.00 -19.77
C LEU A 330 10.75 16.25 -19.89
N GLU A 331 10.26 16.33 -21.13
CA GLU A 331 8.85 16.56 -21.42
C GLU A 331 8.04 15.27 -21.33
#